data_0c14940f194f9c5f48e0c9d7bd581282
#
_entry.id   0c14940f194f9c5f48e0c9d7bd581282
#
_cell.length_a   1.000
_cell.length_b   1.000
_cell.length_c   1.000
_cell.angle_alpha   90.00
_cell.angle_beta   90.00
_cell.angle_gamma   90.00
#
_symmetry.space_group_name_H-M   'P 1'
#
loop_
_entity.id
_entity.type
_entity.pdbx_description
1 polymer ?
#
loop_
_entity_poly.entity_id
_entity_poly.type
_entity_poly.pdbx_seq_one_letter_code
_entity_poly.pdbx_strand_id
1 'polypeptide(L)'
;MNRLFTILCMVSLLVLHTSCNDSVMDLESPNVEMKTRAVEQRVQNLIQQARQGDVEAYYSLALCYRDGDGVEKSWLNMICMYATYSQKTGGDIEDVVELFDEGHPFRLLFEIMDSPSFNEEVEAKLERLKQSAPAEAKAIDAAKRAFTMDEATVAMNIFREAEDEGSELAVIFQAIYYDEAKDKTGQEECLTRIAEKYPFFNLLLGESYVMKYGECEDFSYIQKAIDCYYKADAYGMLIPKYANALWGMYDYFGQKGMLEYDEQEVERLKVLAKRTY
;
A
#
# COMPACT_ATOMS: atom_id res chain seq x y z
N MET A 1 -21.34 -2.21 -7.40
CA MET A 1 -20.86 -0.90 -7.85
C MET A 1 -20.16 -0.10 -6.76
N ASN A 2 -20.58 -0.14 -5.51
CA ASN A 2 -19.79 0.38 -4.37
C ASN A 2 -18.43 -0.30 -4.15
N ARG A 3 -18.08 -1.30 -4.96
CA ARG A 3 -16.88 -2.13 -4.77
C ARG A 3 -15.59 -1.47 -5.27
N LEU A 4 -15.65 -0.63 -6.30
CA LEU A 4 -14.48 0.15 -6.76
C LEU A 4 -14.14 1.29 -5.80
N PHE A 5 -15.16 1.93 -5.23
CA PHE A 5 -14.99 2.86 -4.11
C PHE A 5 -14.41 2.14 -2.87
N THR A 6 -14.84 0.90 -2.62
CA THR A 6 -14.25 0.00 -1.62
C THR A 6 -12.75 -0.26 -1.87
N ILE A 7 -12.26 -0.14 -3.10
CA ILE A 7 -10.88 -0.40 -3.50
C ILE A 7 -9.95 0.78 -3.16
N LEU A 8 -10.34 2.00 -3.48
CA LEU A 8 -9.64 3.19 -2.97
C LEU A 8 -9.82 3.30 -1.45
N CYS A 9 -11.03 2.98 -0.96
CA CYS A 9 -11.30 2.77 0.45
C CYS A 9 -10.57 1.54 1.03
N MET A 10 -10.19 0.50 0.30
CA MET A 10 -9.35 -0.57 0.85
C MET A 10 -7.91 -0.12 1.05
N VAL A 11 -7.35 0.70 0.17
CA VAL A 11 -6.09 1.38 0.49
C VAL A 11 -6.30 2.29 1.72
N SER A 12 -7.46 2.94 1.87
CA SER A 12 -7.82 3.73 3.06
C SER A 12 -8.47 2.91 4.19
N LEU A 13 -9.25 1.83 3.92
CA LEU A 13 -9.87 0.96 4.93
C LEU A 13 -8.91 -0.08 5.51
N LEU A 14 -7.85 -0.48 4.82
CA LEU A 14 -6.71 -1.18 5.42
C LEU A 14 -6.08 -0.32 6.53
N VAL A 15 -6.32 0.99 6.50
CA VAL A 15 -5.94 1.94 7.54
C VAL A 15 -6.97 2.02 8.68
N LEU A 16 -8.27 1.68 8.48
CA LEU A 16 -9.35 2.04 9.42
C LEU A 16 -9.85 0.93 10.35
N HIS A 17 -9.56 -0.35 10.11
CA HIS A 17 -10.07 -1.43 10.96
C HIS A 17 -9.00 -1.97 11.91
N THR A 18 -8.99 -1.45 13.13
CA THR A 18 -8.23 -2.02 14.25
C THR A 18 -9.19 -2.53 15.31
N SER A 19 -9.14 -3.83 15.57
CA SER A 19 -9.53 -4.39 16.85
C SER A 19 -8.28 -4.87 17.56
N CYS A 20 -8.10 -4.44 18.80
CA CYS A 20 -6.95 -4.70 19.65
C CYS A 20 -6.80 -6.17 19.99
N ASN A 21 -5.55 -6.66 20.02
CA ASN A 21 -5.11 -7.56 21.08
C ASN A 21 -3.60 -7.41 21.29
N ASP A 22 -3.22 -7.29 22.56
CA ASP A 22 -1.87 -7.04 23.01
C ASP A 22 -1.00 -8.27 22.86
N SER A 23 0.23 -8.05 22.44
CA SER A 23 1.43 -8.75 22.92
C SER A 23 2.56 -8.96 21.88
N VAL A 24 3.70 -8.89 22.26
CA VAL A 24 5.10 -8.60 22.00
C VAL A 24 6.00 -9.59 21.34
N MET A 25 7.07 -9.09 20.68
CA MET A 25 8.32 -9.78 20.44
C MET A 25 9.49 -9.07 19.75
N ASP A 26 10.66 -9.61 19.94
CA ASP A 26 11.95 -9.06 19.50
C ASP A 26 12.61 -9.73 18.30
N LEU A 27 13.20 -8.96 17.39
CA LEU A 27 14.22 -9.36 16.41
C LEU A 27 15.13 -8.21 16.00
N GLU A 28 16.42 -8.49 15.84
CA GLU A 28 17.37 -7.58 15.25
C GLU A 28 16.84 -7.01 13.93
N SER A 29 16.87 -5.69 13.80
CA SER A 29 16.55 -4.99 12.56
C SER A 29 17.43 -5.56 11.44
N PRO A 30 16.87 -6.24 10.44
CA PRO A 30 17.67 -6.63 9.29
C PRO A 30 18.25 -5.37 8.67
N ASN A 31 19.57 -5.35 8.51
CA ASN A 31 20.30 -4.31 7.81
C ASN A 31 19.90 -4.41 6.33
N VAL A 32 18.75 -3.79 6.00
CA VAL A 32 18.28 -3.72 4.61
C VAL A 32 19.22 -2.76 3.91
N GLU A 33 20.29 -3.29 3.31
CA GLU A 33 21.04 -2.55 2.32
C GLU A 33 20.06 -2.10 1.24
N MET A 34 19.65 -0.81 1.34
CA MET A 34 18.92 -0.17 0.26
C MET A 34 19.78 -0.29 -0.98
N LYS A 35 19.42 -1.21 -1.90
CA LYS A 35 19.92 -1.18 -3.28
C LYS A 35 19.42 0.14 -3.85
N THR A 36 20.26 1.14 -3.72
CA THR A 36 20.06 2.52 -4.09
C THR A 36 19.79 2.63 -5.59
N ARG A 37 18.54 2.74 -5.99
CA ARG A 37 18.19 3.75 -6.99
C ARG A 37 18.55 5.08 -6.34
N ALA A 38 19.20 6.00 -7.08
CA ALA A 38 19.74 7.24 -6.53
C ALA A 38 18.63 8.10 -5.92
N VAL A 39 18.32 7.82 -4.65
CA VAL A 39 17.41 8.62 -3.84
C VAL A 39 18.19 9.83 -3.38
N GLU A 40 17.75 11.04 -3.74
CA GLU A 40 18.42 12.25 -3.30
C GLU A 40 18.47 12.37 -1.78
N GLN A 41 19.51 12.98 -1.25
CA GLN A 41 19.69 13.15 0.20
C GLN A 41 18.47 13.79 0.89
N ARG A 42 17.74 14.69 0.18
CA ARG A 42 16.51 15.31 0.67
C ARG A 42 15.43 14.26 0.95
N VAL A 43 15.20 13.33 0.01
CA VAL A 43 14.19 12.27 0.16
C VAL A 43 14.58 11.31 1.27
N GLN A 44 15.87 10.97 1.41
CA GLN A 44 16.36 10.17 2.53
C GLN A 44 16.07 10.83 3.88
N ASN A 45 16.27 12.15 3.98
CA ASN A 45 15.93 12.89 5.19
C ASN A 45 14.42 12.87 5.47
N LEU A 46 13.57 13.04 4.45
CA LEU A 46 12.11 12.96 4.59
C LEU A 46 11.68 11.54 5.03
N ILE A 47 12.28 10.49 4.48
CA ILE A 47 12.02 9.11 4.91
C ILE A 47 12.36 8.94 6.40
N GLN A 48 13.52 9.44 6.85
CA GLN A 48 13.90 9.36 8.27
C GLN A 48 12.94 10.15 9.17
N GLN A 49 12.46 11.32 8.74
CA GLN A 49 11.46 12.10 9.46
C GLN A 49 10.12 11.36 9.55
N ALA A 50 9.65 10.77 8.44
CA ALA A 50 8.45 9.94 8.42
C ALA A 50 8.57 8.73 9.38
N ARG A 51 9.71 8.04 9.38
CA ARG A 51 10.02 6.95 10.32
C ARG A 51 10.04 7.38 11.80
N GLN A 52 10.25 8.66 12.07
CA GLN A 52 10.16 9.25 13.41
C GLN A 52 8.76 9.79 13.73
N GLY A 53 7.81 9.66 12.81
CA GLY A 53 6.41 10.07 12.99
C GLY A 53 6.12 11.52 12.61
N ASP A 54 7.03 12.21 11.94
CA ASP A 54 6.78 13.56 11.41
C ASP A 54 5.71 13.50 10.32
N VAL A 55 4.58 14.15 10.59
CA VAL A 55 3.39 14.08 9.74
C VAL A 55 3.61 14.81 8.41
N GLU A 56 4.29 15.97 8.43
CA GLU A 56 4.56 16.76 7.23
C GLU A 56 5.52 16.06 6.26
N ALA A 57 6.35 15.15 6.78
CA ALA A 57 7.23 14.34 5.94
C ALA A 57 6.45 13.41 5.01
N TYR A 58 5.30 12.87 5.43
CA TYR A 58 4.45 12.04 4.56
C TYR A 58 3.86 12.84 3.40
N TYR A 59 3.39 14.08 3.66
CA TYR A 59 2.90 14.96 2.60
C TYR A 59 4.01 15.31 1.62
N SER A 60 5.19 15.68 2.13
CA SER A 60 6.35 16.00 1.30
C SER A 60 6.81 14.83 0.44
N LEU A 61 6.81 13.59 0.98
CA LEU A 61 7.09 12.36 0.23
C LEU A 61 6.03 12.10 -0.84
N ALA A 62 4.75 12.34 -0.54
CA ALA A 62 3.69 12.22 -1.55
C ALA A 62 3.96 13.14 -2.76
N LEU A 63 4.34 14.38 -2.53
CA LEU A 63 4.72 15.30 -3.61
C LEU A 63 5.96 14.82 -4.37
N CYS A 64 6.98 14.28 -3.68
CA CYS A 64 8.15 13.71 -4.34
C CYS A 64 7.76 12.56 -5.29
N TYR A 65 6.90 11.63 -4.86
CA TYR A 65 6.41 10.55 -5.72
C TYR A 65 5.50 11.03 -6.85
N ARG A 66 4.69 12.09 -6.63
CA ARG A 66 3.88 12.72 -7.69
C ARG A 66 4.74 13.27 -8.81
N ASP A 67 5.80 13.97 -8.47
CA ASP A 67 6.61 14.76 -9.40
C ASP A 67 7.82 13.98 -9.94
N GLY A 68 8.20 12.88 -9.29
CA GLY A 68 9.43 12.14 -9.58
C GLY A 68 10.68 12.85 -9.06
N ASP A 69 10.54 13.65 -7.99
CA ASP A 69 11.60 14.49 -7.44
C ASP A 69 12.43 13.70 -6.41
N GLY A 70 13.58 13.20 -6.86
CA GLY A 70 14.50 12.37 -6.08
C GLY A 70 14.06 10.91 -5.88
N VAL A 71 12.92 10.52 -6.45
CA VAL A 71 12.38 9.16 -6.48
C VAL A 71 11.78 8.87 -7.85
N GLU A 72 11.57 7.60 -8.17
CA GLU A 72 10.79 7.24 -9.35
C GLU A 72 9.34 7.71 -9.18
N LYS A 73 8.79 8.39 -10.21
CA LYS A 73 7.42 8.84 -10.21
C LYS A 73 6.46 7.64 -10.07
N SER A 74 5.57 7.72 -9.08
CA SER A 74 4.58 6.68 -8.81
C SER A 74 3.36 7.29 -8.13
N TRP A 75 2.22 7.26 -8.80
CA TRP A 75 0.98 7.73 -8.18
C TRP A 75 0.51 6.79 -7.07
N LEU A 76 0.82 5.49 -7.15
CA LEU A 76 0.46 4.52 -6.12
C LEU A 76 1.22 4.78 -4.81
N ASN A 77 2.54 4.98 -4.88
CA ASN A 77 3.33 5.36 -3.69
C ASN A 77 2.91 6.74 -3.16
N MET A 78 2.58 7.68 -4.05
CA MET A 78 2.07 9.00 -3.67
C MET A 78 0.77 8.88 -2.86
N ILE A 79 -0.23 8.09 -3.33
CA ILE A 79 -1.48 7.87 -2.60
C ILE A 79 -1.22 7.25 -1.24
N CYS A 80 -0.33 6.27 -1.13
CA CYS A 80 0.00 5.62 0.14
C CYS A 80 0.56 6.61 1.16
N MET A 81 1.44 7.52 0.73
CA MET A 81 1.99 8.57 1.58
C MET A 81 0.92 9.60 1.97
N TYR A 82 0.11 10.05 1.00
CA TYR A 82 -0.96 11.01 1.25
C TYR A 82 -2.03 10.43 2.19
N ALA A 83 -2.42 9.16 2.01
CA ALA A 83 -3.36 8.49 2.90
C ALA A 83 -2.86 8.44 4.34
N THR A 84 -1.54 8.20 4.54
CA THR A 84 -0.94 8.23 5.87
C THR A 84 -0.97 9.64 6.47
N TYR A 85 -0.67 10.67 5.68
CA TYR A 85 -0.79 12.07 6.08
C TYR A 85 -2.23 12.43 6.48
N SER A 86 -3.19 12.17 5.60
CA SER A 86 -4.61 12.44 5.80
C SER A 86 -5.14 11.76 7.08
N GLN A 87 -4.79 10.48 7.28
CA GLN A 87 -5.17 9.76 8.50
C GLN A 87 -4.61 10.40 9.78
N LYS A 88 -3.37 10.90 9.74
CA LYS A 88 -2.72 11.51 10.91
C LYS A 88 -3.24 12.93 11.20
N THR A 89 -3.70 13.65 10.18
CA THR A 89 -4.22 15.02 10.30
C THR A 89 -5.73 15.08 10.48
N GLY A 90 -6.44 13.96 10.30
CA GLY A 90 -7.91 13.93 10.27
C GLY A 90 -8.50 14.55 8.99
N GLY A 91 -7.71 14.68 7.93
CA GLY A 91 -8.15 15.11 6.60
C GLY A 91 -8.88 14.02 5.82
N ASP A 92 -9.39 14.37 4.63
CA ASP A 92 -10.02 13.44 3.72
C ASP A 92 -8.99 12.90 2.71
N ILE A 93 -9.06 11.60 2.42
CA ILE A 93 -8.21 10.99 1.38
C ILE A 93 -8.61 11.48 -0.01
N GLU A 94 -9.87 11.87 -0.20
CA GLU A 94 -10.38 12.37 -1.48
C GLU A 94 -9.71 13.68 -1.90
N ASP A 95 -9.21 14.46 -0.95
CA ASP A 95 -8.45 15.70 -1.23
C ASP A 95 -7.17 15.44 -2.05
N VAL A 96 -6.71 14.19 -2.14
CA VAL A 96 -5.56 13.80 -2.98
C VAL A 96 -5.76 14.16 -4.46
N VAL A 97 -7.02 14.20 -4.92
CA VAL A 97 -7.36 14.53 -6.31
C VAL A 97 -7.00 15.98 -6.64
N GLU A 98 -7.07 16.88 -5.64
CA GLU A 98 -6.73 18.30 -5.81
C GLU A 98 -5.22 18.53 -6.02
N LEU A 99 -4.39 17.53 -5.77
CA LEU A 99 -2.96 17.60 -6.08
C LEU A 99 -2.67 17.51 -7.60
N PHE A 100 -3.68 17.32 -8.43
CA PHE A 100 -3.56 17.12 -9.87
C PHE A 100 -4.44 18.10 -10.66
N ASP A 101 -3.89 18.58 -11.79
CA ASP A 101 -4.63 19.44 -12.71
C ASP A 101 -5.81 18.70 -13.37
N GLU A 102 -6.82 19.48 -13.81
CA GLU A 102 -7.91 18.94 -14.61
C GLU A 102 -7.39 18.26 -15.89
N GLY A 103 -7.86 17.02 -16.14
CA GLY A 103 -7.42 16.21 -17.27
C GLY A 103 -6.12 15.41 -17.04
N HIS A 104 -5.48 15.55 -15.87
CA HIS A 104 -4.38 14.67 -15.51
C HIS A 104 -4.86 13.20 -15.45
N PRO A 105 -4.10 12.22 -15.99
CA PRO A 105 -4.53 10.82 -16.04
C PRO A 105 -5.02 10.26 -14.71
N PHE A 106 -4.35 10.58 -13.61
CA PHE A 106 -4.75 10.17 -12.26
C PHE A 106 -6.12 10.74 -11.88
N ARG A 107 -6.39 12.03 -12.16
CA ARG A 107 -7.68 12.65 -11.86
C ARG A 107 -8.81 12.04 -12.69
N LEU A 108 -8.57 11.80 -13.99
CA LEU A 108 -9.52 11.08 -14.85
C LEU A 108 -9.81 9.67 -14.32
N LEU A 109 -8.77 8.96 -13.89
CA LEU A 109 -8.87 7.64 -13.29
C LEU A 109 -9.77 7.67 -12.06
N PHE A 110 -9.52 8.59 -11.13
CA PHE A 110 -10.30 8.75 -9.91
C PHE A 110 -11.77 9.04 -10.23
N GLU A 111 -12.05 9.98 -11.12
CA GLU A 111 -13.41 10.33 -11.55
C GLU A 111 -14.15 9.18 -12.24
N ILE A 112 -13.42 8.30 -12.98
CA ILE A 112 -13.98 7.08 -13.56
C ILE A 112 -14.33 6.06 -12.47
N MET A 113 -13.44 5.91 -11.48
CA MET A 113 -13.61 4.93 -10.40
C MET A 113 -14.70 5.33 -9.41
N ASP A 114 -14.86 6.62 -9.14
CA ASP A 114 -15.89 7.16 -8.24
C ASP A 114 -17.29 7.16 -8.88
N SER A 115 -17.37 7.00 -10.20
CA SER A 115 -18.67 7.01 -10.88
C SER A 115 -19.54 5.81 -10.51
N PRO A 116 -20.81 6.02 -10.12
CA PRO A 116 -21.72 4.96 -9.73
C PRO A 116 -22.15 4.03 -10.87
N SER A 117 -21.93 4.44 -12.13
CA SER A 117 -22.31 3.66 -13.31
C SER A 117 -21.40 3.97 -14.49
N PHE A 118 -21.21 2.97 -15.36
CA PHE A 118 -20.60 3.17 -16.69
C PHE A 118 -21.65 3.80 -17.63
N ASN A 119 -21.64 5.12 -17.71
CA ASN A 119 -22.49 5.94 -18.56
C ASN A 119 -21.66 6.60 -19.68
N GLU A 120 -22.30 7.38 -20.57
CA GLU A 120 -21.63 8.06 -21.69
C GLU A 120 -20.51 9.02 -21.21
N GLU A 121 -20.65 9.63 -20.04
CA GLU A 121 -19.63 10.51 -19.47
C GLU A 121 -18.38 9.72 -19.05
N VAL A 122 -18.56 8.57 -18.40
CA VAL A 122 -17.46 7.67 -18.00
C VAL A 122 -16.77 7.09 -19.24
N GLU A 123 -17.53 6.70 -20.26
CA GLU A 123 -16.97 6.23 -21.54
C GLU A 123 -16.12 7.32 -22.20
N ALA A 124 -16.59 8.58 -22.20
CA ALA A 124 -15.82 9.71 -22.73
C ALA A 124 -14.52 9.98 -21.94
N LYS A 125 -14.56 9.85 -20.59
CA LYS A 125 -13.36 9.95 -19.75
C LYS A 125 -12.39 8.80 -20.02
N LEU A 126 -12.89 7.58 -20.19
CA LEU A 126 -12.08 6.41 -20.51
C LEU A 126 -11.40 6.56 -21.88
N GLU A 127 -12.08 7.10 -22.91
CA GLU A 127 -11.46 7.39 -24.21
C GLU A 127 -10.34 8.45 -24.08
N ARG A 128 -10.49 9.44 -23.23
CA ARG A 128 -9.42 10.41 -22.93
C ARG A 128 -8.26 9.75 -22.21
N LEU A 129 -8.54 8.87 -21.26
CA LEU A 129 -7.51 8.11 -20.52
C LEU A 129 -6.73 7.19 -21.46
N LYS A 130 -7.37 6.54 -22.44
CA LYS A 130 -6.69 5.72 -23.47
C LYS A 130 -5.63 6.50 -24.27
N GLN A 131 -5.81 7.80 -24.41
CA GLN A 131 -4.84 8.67 -25.10
C GLN A 131 -3.68 9.12 -24.20
N SER A 132 -3.94 9.36 -22.91
CA SER A 132 -2.96 9.92 -21.97
C SER A 132 -2.27 8.87 -21.11
N ALA A 133 -2.94 7.75 -20.80
CA ALA A 133 -2.41 6.64 -20.02
C ALA A 133 -3.03 5.30 -20.49
N PRO A 134 -2.61 4.78 -21.65
CA PRO A 134 -3.23 3.61 -22.27
C PRO A 134 -3.16 2.33 -21.41
N ALA A 135 -2.09 2.14 -20.65
CA ALA A 135 -1.94 0.98 -19.76
C ALA A 135 -2.96 1.01 -18.62
N GLU A 136 -3.24 2.18 -18.03
CA GLU A 136 -4.27 2.35 -17.01
C GLU A 136 -5.68 2.13 -17.57
N ALA A 137 -5.96 2.65 -18.76
CA ALA A 137 -7.24 2.43 -19.44
C ALA A 137 -7.46 0.93 -19.75
N LYS A 138 -6.42 0.21 -20.16
CA LYS A 138 -6.43 -1.23 -20.39
C LYS A 138 -6.77 -2.00 -19.10
N ALA A 139 -6.20 -1.58 -17.96
CA ALA A 139 -6.50 -2.17 -16.67
C ALA A 139 -7.97 -1.96 -16.24
N ILE A 140 -8.56 -0.76 -16.50
CA ILE A 140 -9.98 -0.48 -16.24
C ILE A 140 -10.89 -1.35 -17.11
N ASP A 141 -10.61 -1.46 -18.42
CA ASP A 141 -11.38 -2.32 -19.30
C ASP A 141 -11.34 -3.79 -18.87
N ALA A 142 -10.18 -4.27 -18.39
CA ALA A 142 -10.04 -5.61 -17.82
C ALA A 142 -10.84 -5.78 -16.52
N ALA A 143 -10.80 -4.79 -15.62
CA ALA A 143 -11.58 -4.81 -14.38
C ALA A 143 -13.09 -4.85 -14.67
N LYS A 144 -13.56 -4.07 -15.65
CA LYS A 144 -14.96 -4.11 -16.11
C LYS A 144 -15.36 -5.53 -16.53
N ARG A 145 -14.52 -6.23 -17.29
CA ARG A 145 -14.77 -7.62 -17.72
C ARG A 145 -14.78 -8.60 -16.56
N ALA A 146 -13.79 -8.51 -15.67
CA ALA A 146 -13.68 -9.39 -14.51
C ALA A 146 -14.92 -9.34 -13.60
N PHE A 147 -15.42 -8.11 -13.34
CA PHE A 147 -16.48 -7.88 -12.38
C PHE A 147 -17.90 -7.87 -12.97
N THR A 148 -18.06 -7.76 -14.29
CA THR A 148 -19.38 -7.70 -14.95
C THR A 148 -19.70 -8.89 -15.84
N MET A 149 -18.67 -9.56 -16.41
CA MET A 149 -18.85 -10.59 -17.43
C MET A 149 -18.39 -12.00 -17.00
N ASP A 150 -17.92 -12.15 -15.76
CA ASP A 150 -17.34 -13.40 -15.24
C ASP A 150 -16.14 -13.93 -16.07
N GLU A 151 -15.39 -13.01 -16.70
CA GLU A 151 -14.21 -13.30 -17.51
C GLU A 151 -12.90 -13.14 -16.70
N ALA A 152 -12.89 -13.63 -15.47
CA ALA A 152 -11.80 -13.40 -14.53
C ALA A 152 -10.43 -13.84 -15.04
N THR A 153 -10.32 -15.00 -15.67
CA THR A 153 -9.03 -15.50 -16.22
C THR A 153 -8.50 -14.63 -17.34
N VAL A 154 -9.40 -14.13 -18.21
CA VAL A 154 -9.02 -13.22 -19.30
C VAL A 154 -8.55 -11.89 -18.73
N ALA A 155 -9.28 -11.37 -17.74
CA ALA A 155 -8.94 -10.11 -17.08
C ALA A 155 -7.56 -10.19 -16.39
N MET A 156 -7.25 -11.29 -15.72
CA MET A 156 -5.93 -11.48 -15.07
C MET A 156 -4.76 -11.44 -16.05
N ASN A 157 -4.92 -12.00 -17.24
CA ASN A 157 -3.90 -11.91 -18.27
C ASN A 157 -3.72 -10.46 -18.75
N ILE A 158 -4.83 -9.74 -18.94
CA ILE A 158 -4.80 -8.33 -19.36
C ILE A 158 -4.19 -7.45 -18.25
N PHE A 159 -4.46 -7.74 -16.96
CA PHE A 159 -3.81 -7.02 -15.85
C PHE A 159 -2.30 -7.20 -15.87
N ARG A 160 -1.79 -8.42 -16.11
CA ARG A 160 -0.35 -8.67 -16.20
C ARG A 160 0.28 -7.91 -17.37
N GLU A 161 -0.36 -7.95 -18.55
CA GLU A 161 0.09 -7.18 -19.70
C GLU A 161 0.08 -5.66 -19.42
N ALA A 162 -0.97 -5.14 -18.79
CA ALA A 162 -1.05 -3.72 -18.45
C ALA A 162 -0.01 -3.31 -17.39
N GLU A 163 0.31 -4.19 -16.45
CA GLU A 163 1.40 -3.98 -15.48
C GLU A 163 2.76 -3.92 -16.18
N ASP A 164 3.03 -4.84 -17.13
CA ASP A 164 4.25 -4.84 -17.93
C ASP A 164 4.38 -3.56 -18.77
N GLU A 165 3.25 -2.97 -19.19
CA GLU A 165 3.15 -1.68 -19.87
C GLU A 165 3.25 -0.48 -18.90
N GLY A 166 3.36 -0.72 -17.59
CA GLY A 166 3.57 0.29 -16.56
C GLY A 166 2.32 0.74 -15.80
N SER A 167 1.17 0.05 -15.94
CA SER A 167 -0.03 0.36 -15.15
C SER A 167 0.15 0.05 -13.68
N GLU A 168 0.03 1.05 -12.83
CA GLU A 168 -0.01 0.87 -11.38
C GLU A 168 -1.40 0.40 -10.90
N LEU A 169 -2.46 0.70 -11.66
CA LEU A 169 -3.81 0.25 -11.36
C LEU A 169 -3.97 -1.26 -11.54
N ALA A 170 -3.33 -1.81 -12.56
CA ALA A 170 -3.33 -3.25 -12.81
C ALA A 170 -2.78 -4.05 -11.63
N VAL A 171 -1.79 -3.49 -10.93
CA VAL A 171 -1.20 -4.08 -9.70
C VAL A 171 -2.25 -4.19 -8.60
N ILE A 172 -3.02 -3.11 -8.38
CA ILE A 172 -4.09 -3.08 -7.39
C ILE A 172 -5.19 -4.09 -7.74
N PHE A 173 -5.63 -4.12 -8.99
CA PHE A 173 -6.69 -5.04 -9.42
C PHE A 173 -6.32 -6.51 -9.29
N GLN A 174 -5.05 -6.87 -9.54
CA GLN A 174 -4.56 -8.23 -9.30
C GLN A 174 -4.65 -8.61 -7.81
N ALA A 175 -4.16 -7.73 -6.92
CA ALA A 175 -4.19 -7.98 -5.48
C ALA A 175 -5.63 -8.18 -4.97
N ILE A 176 -6.58 -7.35 -5.44
CA ILE A 176 -7.99 -7.44 -5.08
C ILE A 176 -8.64 -8.71 -5.62
N TYR A 177 -8.36 -9.05 -6.87
CA TYR A 177 -8.90 -10.26 -7.48
C TYR A 177 -8.58 -11.51 -6.66
N TYR A 178 -7.32 -11.68 -6.24
CA TYR A 178 -6.92 -12.82 -5.41
C TYR A 178 -7.54 -12.79 -4.02
N ASP A 179 -7.72 -11.60 -3.43
CA ASP A 179 -8.40 -11.45 -2.14
C ASP A 179 -9.88 -11.85 -2.23
N GLU A 180 -10.60 -11.35 -3.25
CA GLU A 180 -12.02 -11.71 -3.48
C GLU A 180 -12.22 -13.20 -3.82
N ALA A 181 -11.29 -13.77 -4.59
CA ALA A 181 -11.29 -15.20 -4.94
C ALA A 181 -10.92 -16.11 -3.76
N LYS A 182 -10.44 -15.53 -2.64
CA LYS A 182 -9.89 -16.24 -1.47
C LYS A 182 -8.77 -17.22 -1.85
N ASP A 183 -8.08 -16.92 -2.93
CA ASP A 183 -6.88 -17.66 -3.37
C ASP A 183 -5.65 -17.12 -2.62
N LYS A 184 -5.42 -17.65 -1.42
CA LYS A 184 -4.30 -17.23 -0.55
C LYS A 184 -2.93 -17.46 -1.18
N THR A 185 -2.77 -18.48 -2.02
CA THR A 185 -1.51 -18.76 -2.70
C THR A 185 -1.25 -17.74 -3.80
N GLY A 186 -2.23 -17.54 -4.68
CA GLY A 186 -2.14 -16.51 -5.72
C GLY A 186 -1.98 -15.11 -5.16
N GLN A 187 -2.64 -14.79 -4.05
CA GLN A 187 -2.48 -13.51 -3.35
C GLN A 187 -1.05 -13.32 -2.83
N GLU A 188 -0.47 -14.34 -2.17
CA GLU A 188 0.92 -14.25 -1.66
C GLU A 188 1.93 -14.10 -2.79
N GLU A 189 1.82 -14.88 -3.86
CA GLU A 189 2.69 -14.77 -5.03
C GLU A 189 2.58 -13.38 -5.67
N CYS A 190 1.36 -12.89 -5.84
CA CYS A 190 1.10 -11.55 -6.36
C CYS A 190 1.72 -10.48 -5.47
N LEU A 191 1.41 -10.48 -4.15
CA LEU A 191 1.93 -9.49 -3.20
C LEU A 191 3.45 -9.55 -3.10
N THR A 192 4.07 -10.73 -3.14
CA THR A 192 5.53 -10.87 -3.11
C THR A 192 6.17 -10.17 -4.31
N ARG A 193 5.63 -10.41 -5.52
CA ARG A 193 6.13 -9.82 -6.75
C ARG A 193 5.98 -8.30 -6.77
N ILE A 194 4.82 -7.77 -6.40
CA ILE A 194 4.55 -6.33 -6.46
C ILE A 194 5.21 -5.55 -5.31
N ALA A 195 5.44 -6.17 -4.16
CA ALA A 195 6.11 -5.55 -3.02
C ALA A 195 7.58 -5.21 -3.29
N GLU A 196 8.21 -5.85 -4.29
CA GLU A 196 9.56 -5.49 -4.74
C GLU A 196 9.61 -4.09 -5.38
N LYS A 197 8.56 -3.72 -6.12
CA LYS A 197 8.45 -2.43 -6.81
C LYS A 197 7.73 -1.37 -5.95
N TYR A 198 6.72 -1.79 -5.20
CA TYR A 198 5.87 -0.92 -4.40
C TYR A 198 5.98 -1.31 -2.92
N PRO A 199 6.86 -0.67 -2.15
CA PRO A 199 7.18 -1.06 -0.77
C PRO A 199 5.97 -1.14 0.17
N PHE A 200 4.92 -0.35 -0.09
CA PHE A 200 3.67 -0.39 0.69
C PHE A 200 3.03 -1.79 0.73
N PHE A 201 3.12 -2.55 -0.36
CA PHE A 201 2.53 -3.90 -0.41
C PHE A 201 3.21 -4.91 0.53
N ASN A 202 4.41 -4.60 1.04
CA ASN A 202 4.98 -5.38 2.13
C ASN A 202 4.12 -5.36 3.39
N LEU A 203 3.32 -4.31 3.63
CA LEU A 203 2.39 -4.27 4.77
C LEU A 203 1.31 -5.33 4.62
N LEU A 204 0.75 -5.49 3.43
CA LEU A 204 -0.28 -6.49 3.14
C LEU A 204 0.28 -7.91 3.14
N LEU A 205 1.48 -8.08 2.60
CA LEU A 205 2.19 -9.36 2.62
C LEU A 205 2.51 -9.78 4.06
N GLY A 206 2.98 -8.85 4.90
CA GLY A 206 3.19 -9.07 6.32
C GLY A 206 1.91 -9.47 7.05
N GLU A 207 0.78 -8.80 6.79
CA GLU A 207 -0.52 -9.16 7.35
C GLU A 207 -0.96 -10.58 6.94
N SER A 208 -0.73 -10.98 5.68
CA SER A 208 -0.98 -12.34 5.21
C SER A 208 -0.16 -13.38 6.00
N TYR A 209 1.10 -13.08 6.30
CA TYR A 209 1.93 -13.97 7.12
C TYR A 209 1.45 -14.04 8.59
N VAL A 210 1.00 -12.94 9.18
CA VAL A 210 0.37 -12.96 10.53
C VAL A 210 -0.86 -13.87 10.55
N MET A 211 -1.72 -13.79 9.52
CA MET A 211 -2.88 -14.67 9.42
C MET A 211 -2.47 -16.14 9.30
N LYS A 212 -1.44 -16.47 8.51
CA LYS A 212 -0.91 -17.84 8.40
C LYS A 212 -0.37 -18.36 9.74
N TYR A 213 0.32 -17.51 10.51
CA TYR A 213 0.73 -17.87 11.87
C TYR A 213 -0.48 -18.25 12.74
N GLY A 214 -1.57 -17.49 12.68
CA GLY A 214 -2.81 -17.81 13.39
C GLY A 214 -3.44 -19.15 12.99
N GLU A 215 -3.15 -19.66 11.79
CA GLU A 215 -3.67 -20.95 11.31
C GLU A 215 -2.78 -22.16 11.71
N CYS A 216 -1.46 -22.00 11.78
CA CYS A 216 -0.52 -23.12 11.96
C CYS A 216 0.46 -22.97 13.12
N GLU A 217 0.50 -21.81 13.78
CA GLU A 217 1.42 -21.47 14.87
C GLU A 217 2.92 -21.63 14.52
N ASP A 218 3.27 -21.65 13.21
CA ASP A 218 4.66 -21.68 12.77
C ASP A 218 5.28 -20.29 12.87
N PHE A 219 6.18 -20.13 13.83
CA PHE A 219 6.84 -18.87 14.13
C PHE A 219 7.61 -18.25 12.96
N SER A 220 8.03 -19.04 11.99
CA SER A 220 8.68 -18.53 10.78
C SER A 220 7.83 -17.52 10.00
N TYR A 221 6.50 -17.60 10.10
CA TYR A 221 5.59 -16.62 9.49
C TYR A 221 5.61 -15.27 10.20
N ILE A 222 5.79 -15.25 11.52
CA ILE A 222 5.97 -13.99 12.25
C ILE A 222 7.28 -13.32 11.84
N GLN A 223 8.36 -14.07 11.68
CA GLN A 223 9.63 -13.53 11.19
C GLN A 223 9.47 -12.90 9.81
N LYS A 224 8.79 -13.59 8.90
CA LYS A 224 8.48 -13.04 7.57
C LYS A 224 7.62 -11.77 7.63
N ALA A 225 6.65 -11.72 8.52
CA ALA A 225 5.79 -10.55 8.69
C ALA A 225 6.62 -9.34 9.18
N ILE A 226 7.49 -9.54 10.17
CA ILE A 226 8.40 -8.51 10.68
C ILE A 226 9.31 -7.99 9.56
N ASP A 227 9.93 -8.89 8.78
CA ASP A 227 10.78 -8.52 7.65
C ASP A 227 10.03 -7.66 6.61
N CYS A 228 8.79 -8.02 6.33
CA CYS A 228 7.92 -7.26 5.43
C CYS A 228 7.63 -5.86 5.99
N TYR A 229 7.28 -5.74 7.26
CA TYR A 229 7.01 -4.44 7.88
C TYR A 229 8.24 -3.53 7.89
N TYR A 230 9.43 -4.07 8.16
CA TYR A 230 10.67 -3.30 8.07
C TYR A 230 11.04 -2.91 6.63
N LYS A 231 10.73 -3.74 5.63
CA LYS A 231 10.89 -3.35 4.23
C LYS A 231 10.02 -2.14 3.88
N ALA A 232 8.78 -2.09 4.34
CA ALA A 232 7.93 -0.91 4.16
C ALA A 232 8.46 0.30 4.95
N ASP A 233 8.89 0.08 6.20
CA ASP A 233 9.47 1.12 7.08
C ASP A 233 10.71 1.77 6.49
N ALA A 234 11.56 1.01 5.80
CA ALA A 234 12.76 1.52 5.13
C ALA A 234 12.46 2.64 4.11
N TYR A 235 11.22 2.71 3.62
CA TYR A 235 10.73 3.78 2.73
C TYR A 235 9.81 4.78 3.45
N GLY A 236 9.70 4.73 4.78
CA GLY A 236 8.80 5.58 5.55
C GLY A 236 7.32 5.20 5.41
N MET A 237 7.00 4.00 4.94
CA MET A 237 5.63 3.56 4.64
C MET A 237 4.98 2.74 5.78
N LEU A 238 5.60 2.66 6.96
CA LEU A 238 5.03 1.97 8.11
C LEU A 238 3.92 2.83 8.74
N ILE A 239 2.67 2.56 8.38
CA ILE A 239 1.51 3.29 8.89
C ILE A 239 1.13 2.83 10.32
N PRO A 240 0.36 3.64 11.08
CA PRO A 240 0.06 3.39 12.50
C PRO A 240 -0.47 1.99 12.81
N LYS A 241 -1.35 1.44 11.98
CA LYS A 241 -1.90 0.08 12.13
C LYS A 241 -0.78 -0.95 12.24
N TYR A 242 0.16 -0.95 11.30
CA TYR A 242 1.22 -1.95 11.22
C TYR A 242 2.38 -1.65 12.18
N ALA A 243 2.61 -0.38 12.52
CA ALA A 243 3.51 -0.02 13.63
C ALA A 243 2.99 -0.59 14.96
N ASN A 244 1.67 -0.53 15.20
CA ASN A 244 1.04 -1.15 16.37
C ASN A 244 1.12 -2.68 16.33
N ALA A 245 0.90 -3.31 15.16
CA ALA A 245 1.04 -4.74 15.00
C ALA A 245 2.47 -5.21 15.26
N LEU A 246 3.46 -4.49 14.70
CA LEU A 246 4.87 -4.78 14.90
C LEU A 246 5.28 -4.59 16.36
N TRP A 247 4.88 -3.49 16.99
CA TRP A 247 5.04 -3.31 18.43
C TRP A 247 4.37 -4.44 19.21
N GLY A 248 3.13 -4.80 18.87
CA GLY A 248 2.42 -5.91 19.44
C GLY A 248 3.18 -7.24 19.31
N MET A 249 3.84 -7.54 18.20
CA MET A 249 4.71 -8.69 18.03
C MET A 249 5.90 -8.64 19.00
N TYR A 250 6.59 -7.52 19.08
CA TYR A 250 7.69 -7.33 20.02
C TYR A 250 7.27 -7.62 21.46
N ASP A 251 6.13 -7.14 21.97
CA ASP A 251 5.65 -7.37 23.33
C ASP A 251 5.24 -8.84 23.59
N TYR A 252 4.59 -9.61 22.75
CA TYR A 252 4.14 -11.01 23.02
C TYR A 252 5.25 -12.04 22.96
N PHE A 253 6.05 -11.97 21.99
CA PHE A 253 7.03 -13.00 21.77
C PHE A 253 8.37 -12.68 22.47
N GLY A 254 8.75 -11.37 22.81
CA GLY A 254 9.88 -11.01 23.65
C GLY A 254 9.68 -11.53 25.07
N GLN A 255 8.47 -11.37 25.63
CA GLN A 255 8.13 -12.01 26.90
C GLN A 255 8.29 -13.53 26.86
N LYS A 256 8.23 -14.16 25.69
CA LYS A 256 8.47 -15.60 25.50
C LYS A 256 9.93 -15.93 25.18
N GLY A 257 10.80 -14.94 25.07
CA GLY A 257 12.21 -15.13 24.74
C GLY A 257 12.47 -15.69 23.33
N MET A 258 11.50 -15.52 22.43
CA MET A 258 11.61 -16.00 21.04
C MET A 258 12.16 -14.91 20.10
N LEU A 259 12.37 -13.67 20.53
CA LEU A 259 13.01 -12.56 19.84
C LEU A 259 13.72 -11.64 20.84
N GLU A 260 14.68 -10.87 20.38
CA GLU A 260 15.47 -9.92 21.16
C GLU A 260 14.71 -8.59 21.35
N TYR A 261 14.70 -7.98 22.51
CA TYR A 261 13.92 -6.78 22.80
C TYR A 261 14.79 -5.53 22.66
N ASP A 262 14.53 -4.70 21.64
CA ASP A 262 15.13 -3.38 21.47
C ASP A 262 14.18 -2.29 22.02
N GLU A 263 14.49 -1.78 23.21
CA GLU A 263 13.68 -0.75 23.87
C GLU A 263 13.56 0.54 23.05
N GLN A 264 14.60 0.92 22.30
CA GLN A 264 14.59 2.14 21.49
C GLN A 264 13.65 1.97 20.30
N GLU A 265 13.70 0.81 19.64
CA GLU A 265 12.82 0.50 18.52
C GLU A 265 11.36 0.37 18.95
N VAL A 266 11.12 -0.30 20.06
CA VAL A 266 9.76 -0.41 20.65
C VAL A 266 9.19 0.97 20.96
N GLU A 267 9.97 1.88 21.54
CA GLU A 267 9.50 3.24 21.82
C GLU A 267 9.23 4.03 20.53
N ARG A 268 10.04 3.86 19.49
CA ARG A 268 9.81 4.43 18.16
C ARG A 268 8.49 3.93 17.56
N LEU A 269 8.24 2.63 17.62
CA LEU A 269 7.01 2.01 17.11
C LEU A 269 5.77 2.51 17.85
N LYS A 270 5.85 2.69 19.18
CA LYS A 270 4.77 3.30 19.98
C LYS A 270 4.46 4.72 19.53
N VAL A 271 5.48 5.52 19.18
CA VAL A 271 5.28 6.88 18.64
C VAL A 271 4.57 6.82 17.30
N LEU A 272 5.00 5.93 16.39
CA LEU A 272 4.36 5.76 15.08
C LEU A 272 2.92 5.24 15.20
N ALA A 273 2.65 4.35 16.16
CA ALA A 273 1.32 3.77 16.38
C ALA A 273 0.30 4.79 16.93
N LYS A 274 0.75 5.87 17.56
CA LYS A 274 -0.15 6.92 18.07
C LYS A 274 -0.82 7.65 16.90
N ARG A 275 -2.17 7.67 16.93
CA ARG A 275 -2.94 8.59 16.07
C ARG A 275 -2.80 9.99 16.65
N THR A 276 -2.37 10.95 15.85
CA THR A 276 -2.47 12.37 16.19
C THR A 276 -3.92 12.78 15.87
N TYR A 277 -4.75 12.95 16.90
CA TYR A 277 -6.08 13.57 16.79
C TYR A 277 -5.95 15.03 17.14
#